data_22ff2f49a969c8968705a4fb6b2752e3
#
_entry.id   22ff2f49a969c8968705a4fb6b2752e3
#
_cell.length_a   1.000
_cell.length_b   1.000
_cell.length_c   1.000
_cell.angle_alpha   90.00
_cell.angle_beta   90.00
_cell.angle_gamma   90.00
#
_symmetry.space_group_name_H-M   'P 1'
#
loop_
_entity.id
_entity.type
_entity.pdbx_description
1 polymer ?
#
loop_
_entity_poly.entity_id
_entity_poly.type
_entity_poly.pdbx_seq_one_letter_code
_entity_poly.pdbx_strand_id
1 'polypeptide(L)'
;MNTKLLKQKILDLAIRGKLVPQDPNDEPASVLLERIKAEKERLIAEGKIKRSKKSAQTSDKPHYENVPFDIPDSWEWIRLSDIASFGGGKTPSMNVKSYWDNGRNLWVTSKDMKRYRIDDSIMKISDEALSIMNQYEPGTILIVTRSGILRHSLPVAILDKKATVNQDLKTISLFLKELNPYIFLTIKANESFILKEYHKDGTTVDSINFEKFSNILLPLPPVREQLHICSVVEGLFRLIDDLEASKQNLQDFIKQTKSKVLDLAIHGKLVPQDPTDEPASELLKRINPDAKPCDTSHYKNIPSSWCVCTLKDVFEITMGSSPKGSSINTQKNGIEFHQGKISFTDMHLQETNVYTDEPTKLAEPHSILLCVRAPVGIVNITERNVCIGRGLCALKPTVGVDYKFAFYTLQTHKANFDKQATGTTFKAIGGDIIRNEKYVLPPYQEQIRIREKIEYILQLLNAITAEL
;
A
#
# COMPACT_ATOMS: atom_id res chain seq x y z
N MET A 1 -9.65 10.63 2.59
CA MET A 1 -10.93 10.01 2.13
C MET A 1 -10.80 8.48 2.14
N ASN A 2 -11.78 7.73 2.68
CA ASN A 2 -11.76 6.25 2.67
C ASN A 2 -12.45 5.73 1.40
N THR A 3 -11.67 5.51 0.35
CA THR A 3 -12.14 5.07 -0.98
C THR A 3 -12.76 3.67 -0.96
N LYS A 4 -12.27 2.77 -0.09
CA LYS A 4 -12.88 1.43 0.09
C LYS A 4 -14.31 1.54 0.62
N LEU A 5 -14.53 2.40 1.61
CA LEU A 5 -15.86 2.63 2.17
C LEU A 5 -16.78 3.30 1.14
N LEU A 6 -16.25 4.22 0.35
CA LEU A 6 -17.00 4.88 -0.72
C LEU A 6 -17.43 3.88 -1.80
N LYS A 7 -16.52 3.02 -2.29
CA LYS A 7 -16.86 1.94 -3.24
C LYS A 7 -17.93 1.01 -2.67
N GLN A 8 -17.83 0.63 -1.39
CA GLN A 8 -18.85 -0.21 -0.76
C GLN A 8 -20.21 0.49 -0.68
N LYS A 9 -20.25 1.81 -0.40
CA LYS A 9 -21.49 2.58 -0.39
C LYS A 9 -22.15 2.69 -1.76
N ILE A 10 -21.34 2.85 -2.82
CA ILE A 10 -21.84 2.85 -4.20
C ILE A 10 -22.48 1.50 -4.54
N LEU A 11 -21.83 0.38 -4.17
CA LEU A 11 -22.39 -0.96 -4.36
C LEU A 11 -23.68 -1.17 -3.58
N ASP A 12 -23.77 -0.71 -2.34
CA ASP A 12 -24.99 -0.80 -1.54
C ASP A 12 -26.14 0.00 -2.18
N LEU A 13 -25.88 1.20 -2.68
CA LEU A 13 -26.89 1.98 -3.42
C LEU A 13 -27.31 1.31 -4.72
N ALA A 14 -26.38 0.67 -5.44
CA ALA A 14 -26.63 -0.04 -6.69
C ALA A 14 -27.61 -1.20 -6.51
N ILE A 15 -27.38 -2.06 -5.50
CA ILE A 15 -28.23 -3.24 -5.27
C ILE A 15 -29.58 -2.91 -4.62
N ARG A 16 -29.77 -1.69 -4.11
CA ARG A 16 -31.02 -1.21 -3.53
C ARG A 16 -31.86 -0.37 -4.50
N GLY A 17 -31.45 -0.25 -5.76
CA GLY A 17 -32.15 0.60 -6.74
C GLY A 17 -32.12 2.10 -6.43
N LYS A 18 -31.06 2.56 -5.73
CA LYS A 18 -30.90 3.97 -5.29
C LYS A 18 -29.75 4.69 -6.02
N LEU A 19 -29.05 3.99 -6.94
CA LEU A 19 -27.90 4.56 -7.64
C LEU A 19 -28.28 5.25 -8.94
N VAL A 20 -29.26 4.70 -9.66
CA VAL A 20 -29.77 5.21 -10.92
C VAL A 20 -31.29 5.40 -10.85
N PRO A 21 -31.88 6.35 -11.60
CA PRO A 21 -33.33 6.44 -11.67
C PRO A 21 -33.93 5.22 -12.40
N GLN A 22 -35.09 4.77 -11.96
CA GLN A 22 -35.87 3.76 -12.67
C GLN A 22 -36.57 4.37 -13.89
N ASP A 23 -36.58 3.66 -15.02
CA ASP A 23 -37.37 4.02 -16.20
C ASP A 23 -38.69 3.21 -16.19
N PRO A 24 -39.87 3.86 -16.11
CA PRO A 24 -41.14 3.16 -16.13
C PRO A 24 -41.44 2.46 -17.45
N ASN A 25 -40.68 2.74 -18.50
CA ASN A 25 -40.81 2.08 -19.81
C ASN A 25 -39.92 0.83 -19.92
N ASP A 26 -39.07 0.56 -18.96
CA ASP A 26 -38.27 -0.66 -18.96
C ASP A 26 -39.17 -1.89 -18.73
N GLU A 27 -38.84 -2.98 -19.45
CA GLU A 27 -39.53 -4.27 -19.27
C GLU A 27 -39.35 -4.76 -17.83
N PRO A 28 -40.41 -4.99 -17.04
CA PRO A 28 -40.30 -5.40 -15.66
C PRO A 28 -39.45 -6.68 -15.46
N ALA A 29 -38.77 -6.81 -14.33
CA ALA A 29 -37.95 -7.97 -14.03
C ALA A 29 -38.75 -9.29 -13.99
N SER A 30 -40.08 -9.24 -13.78
CA SER A 30 -40.96 -10.40 -13.87
C SER A 30 -40.94 -11.08 -15.26
N VAL A 31 -40.84 -10.28 -16.36
CA VAL A 31 -40.71 -10.82 -17.73
C VAL A 31 -39.35 -11.46 -17.94
N LEU A 32 -38.28 -10.84 -17.36
CA LEU A 32 -36.94 -11.42 -17.36
C LEU A 32 -36.93 -12.80 -16.64
N LEU A 33 -37.67 -12.93 -15.52
CA LEU A 33 -37.79 -14.20 -14.80
C LEU A 33 -38.40 -15.30 -15.68
N GLU A 34 -39.42 -15.00 -16.48
CA GLU A 34 -40.02 -15.97 -17.42
C GLU A 34 -38.99 -16.40 -18.49
N ARG A 35 -38.19 -15.45 -19.01
CA ARG A 35 -37.10 -15.76 -19.96
C ARG A 35 -36.05 -16.70 -19.32
N ILE A 36 -35.66 -16.43 -18.08
CA ILE A 36 -34.71 -17.28 -17.33
C ILE A 36 -35.28 -18.70 -17.13
N LYS A 37 -36.57 -18.83 -16.74
CA LYS A 37 -37.25 -20.12 -16.59
C LYS A 37 -37.27 -20.89 -17.90
N ALA A 38 -37.66 -20.24 -19.00
CA ALA A 38 -37.69 -20.83 -20.32
C ALA A 38 -36.31 -21.35 -20.76
N GLU A 39 -35.25 -20.57 -20.56
CA GLU A 39 -33.88 -20.96 -20.88
C GLU A 39 -33.39 -22.12 -19.99
N LYS A 40 -33.73 -22.12 -18.71
CA LYS A 40 -33.43 -23.22 -17.78
C LYS A 40 -34.06 -24.55 -18.27
N GLU A 41 -35.36 -24.55 -18.63
CA GLU A 41 -36.01 -25.71 -19.14
C GLU A 41 -35.42 -26.18 -20.49
N ARG A 42 -35.06 -25.25 -21.38
CA ARG A 42 -34.35 -25.56 -22.62
C ARG A 42 -33.03 -26.28 -22.36
N LEU A 43 -32.21 -25.77 -21.43
CA LEU A 43 -30.92 -26.37 -21.07
C LEU A 43 -31.09 -27.75 -20.41
N ILE A 44 -32.19 -27.98 -19.65
CA ILE A 44 -32.54 -29.28 -19.10
C ILE A 44 -32.93 -30.25 -20.23
N ALA A 45 -33.77 -29.83 -21.17
CA ALA A 45 -34.20 -30.64 -22.30
C ALA A 45 -33.02 -31.04 -23.22
N GLU A 46 -32.03 -30.14 -23.38
CA GLU A 46 -30.77 -30.41 -24.11
C GLU A 46 -29.78 -31.27 -23.31
N GLY A 47 -30.08 -31.65 -22.08
CA GLY A 47 -29.20 -32.46 -21.22
C GLY A 47 -27.97 -31.73 -20.72
N LYS A 48 -27.89 -30.39 -20.91
CA LYS A 48 -26.76 -29.55 -20.47
C LYS A 48 -26.73 -29.33 -18.97
N ILE A 49 -27.89 -29.31 -18.32
CA ILE A 49 -28.04 -29.21 -16.87
C ILE A 49 -29.00 -30.29 -16.34
N LYS A 50 -28.77 -30.70 -15.10
CA LYS A 50 -29.63 -31.69 -14.45
C LYS A 50 -30.82 -31.00 -13.77
N ARG A 51 -32.02 -31.58 -13.86
CA ARG A 51 -33.19 -31.12 -13.09
C ARG A 51 -32.94 -31.30 -11.60
N SER A 52 -33.07 -30.22 -10.83
CA SER A 52 -32.91 -30.26 -9.37
C SER A 52 -34.06 -31.05 -8.73
N LYS A 53 -33.76 -31.98 -7.81
CA LYS A 53 -34.77 -32.76 -7.08
C LYS A 53 -35.66 -31.91 -6.15
N LYS A 54 -35.26 -30.66 -5.84
CA LYS A 54 -36.01 -29.74 -4.96
C LYS A 54 -36.93 -28.74 -5.69
N SER A 55 -37.03 -28.79 -7.03
CA SER A 55 -37.84 -27.83 -7.79
C SER A 55 -39.32 -28.19 -7.94
N ALA A 56 -39.84 -29.18 -7.20
CA ALA A 56 -41.21 -29.66 -7.33
C ALA A 56 -42.25 -28.88 -6.49
N GLN A 57 -41.85 -27.82 -5.81
CA GLN A 57 -42.79 -26.95 -5.06
C GLN A 57 -42.47 -25.46 -5.35
N THR A 58 -42.89 -25.00 -6.53
CA THR A 58 -42.95 -23.55 -6.80
C THR A 58 -44.41 -23.17 -7.02
N SER A 59 -45.00 -22.46 -6.05
CA SER A 59 -46.18 -21.64 -6.25
C SER A 59 -45.87 -20.59 -7.35
N ASP A 60 -46.89 -20.22 -8.12
CA ASP A 60 -46.76 -19.32 -9.30
C ASP A 60 -46.21 -17.93 -9.05
N LYS A 61 -45.96 -17.54 -7.78
CA LYS A 61 -45.18 -16.39 -7.39
C LYS A 61 -44.40 -16.71 -6.11
N PRO A 62 -43.06 -16.78 -6.11
CA PRO A 62 -42.31 -16.96 -4.91
C PRO A 62 -42.41 -15.69 -4.05
N HIS A 63 -43.29 -15.70 -3.05
CA HIS A 63 -43.30 -14.70 -2.01
C HIS A 63 -42.20 -15.06 -1.01
N TYR A 64 -41.11 -14.27 -0.98
CA TYR A 64 -40.05 -14.46 -0.01
C TYR A 64 -40.42 -13.73 1.28
N GLU A 65 -40.68 -14.45 2.35
CA GLU A 65 -41.15 -13.89 3.63
C GLU A 65 -40.09 -13.05 4.38
N ASN A 66 -38.82 -13.21 4.07
CA ASN A 66 -37.73 -12.47 4.74
C ASN A 66 -36.73 -11.95 3.70
N VAL A 67 -37.03 -10.82 3.08
CA VAL A 67 -36.11 -10.14 2.15
C VAL A 67 -35.14 -9.24 2.94
N PRO A 68 -33.88 -9.09 2.52
CA PRO A 68 -32.87 -8.31 3.24
C PRO A 68 -33.16 -6.81 3.32
N PHE A 69 -33.86 -6.25 2.32
CA PHE A 69 -34.21 -4.84 2.20
C PHE A 69 -35.29 -4.62 1.14
N ASP A 70 -35.86 -3.41 1.11
CA ASP A 70 -36.85 -3.01 0.09
C ASP A 70 -36.16 -2.72 -1.24
N ILE A 71 -36.80 -3.14 -2.34
CA ILE A 71 -36.39 -2.90 -3.73
C ILE A 71 -37.49 -2.16 -4.50
N PRO A 72 -37.17 -1.49 -5.64
CA PRO A 72 -38.20 -0.88 -6.50
C PRO A 72 -39.25 -1.88 -7.00
N ASP A 73 -40.47 -1.42 -7.28
CA ASP A 73 -41.60 -2.26 -7.71
C ASP A 73 -41.36 -2.96 -9.05
N SER A 74 -40.48 -2.41 -9.89
CA SER A 74 -40.07 -3.02 -11.18
C SER A 74 -39.06 -4.16 -11.03
N TRP A 75 -38.52 -4.35 -9.82
CA TRP A 75 -37.51 -5.38 -9.53
C TRP A 75 -38.15 -6.62 -8.92
N GLU A 76 -37.42 -7.74 -8.98
CA GLU A 76 -37.82 -8.99 -8.36
C GLU A 76 -36.70 -9.55 -7.47
N TRP A 77 -37.07 -10.28 -6.43
CA TRP A 77 -36.11 -11.10 -5.70
C TRP A 77 -35.94 -12.45 -6.36
N ILE A 78 -34.70 -12.95 -6.47
CA ILE A 78 -34.41 -14.25 -7.04
C ILE A 78 -33.30 -14.99 -6.29
N ARG A 79 -33.38 -16.29 -6.21
CA ARG A 79 -32.27 -17.10 -5.69
C ARG A 79 -31.23 -17.32 -6.78
N LEU A 80 -29.93 -17.25 -6.37
CA LEU A 80 -28.83 -17.51 -7.30
C LEU A 80 -28.97 -18.89 -7.97
N SER A 81 -29.47 -19.91 -7.25
CA SER A 81 -29.73 -21.28 -7.77
C SER A 81 -30.81 -21.34 -8.84
N ASP A 82 -31.66 -20.32 -8.96
CA ASP A 82 -32.72 -20.28 -9.97
C ASP A 82 -32.23 -19.73 -11.31
N ILE A 83 -31.11 -19.00 -11.31
CA ILE A 83 -30.54 -18.34 -12.51
C ILE A 83 -29.20 -18.91 -12.96
N ALA A 84 -28.62 -19.85 -12.21
CA ALA A 84 -27.27 -20.36 -12.49
C ALA A 84 -27.13 -21.86 -12.27
N SER A 85 -26.19 -22.45 -12.97
CA SER A 85 -25.62 -23.76 -12.66
C SER A 85 -24.25 -23.57 -11.97
N PHE A 86 -23.89 -24.53 -11.12
CA PHE A 86 -22.69 -24.50 -10.33
C PHE A 86 -21.73 -25.60 -10.67
N GLY A 87 -20.46 -25.32 -10.63
CA GLY A 87 -19.39 -26.27 -10.85
C GLY A 87 -18.23 -26.09 -9.91
N GLY A 88 -17.18 -26.80 -10.19
CA GLY A 88 -15.91 -26.66 -9.48
C GLY A 88 -14.83 -27.43 -10.22
N GLY A 89 -13.64 -27.41 -9.69
CA GLY A 89 -12.50 -28.04 -10.31
C GLY A 89 -11.78 -29.04 -9.41
N LYS A 90 -10.66 -29.47 -9.91
CA LYS A 90 -9.70 -30.34 -9.21
C LYS A 90 -8.28 -29.96 -9.61
N THR A 91 -7.32 -30.48 -8.87
CA THR A 91 -5.90 -30.38 -9.23
C THR A 91 -5.50 -31.65 -9.97
N PRO A 92 -5.01 -31.56 -11.22
CA PRO A 92 -4.37 -32.70 -11.87
C PRO A 92 -3.19 -33.19 -11.02
N SER A 93 -2.87 -34.47 -11.07
CA SER A 93 -1.78 -35.03 -10.28
C SER A 93 -0.46 -34.31 -10.60
N MET A 94 0.17 -33.74 -9.58
CA MET A 94 1.47 -33.06 -9.69
C MET A 94 2.61 -34.04 -10.05
N ASN A 95 2.41 -35.34 -9.80
CA ASN A 95 3.42 -36.36 -10.11
C ASN A 95 3.42 -36.74 -11.60
N VAL A 96 2.38 -36.37 -12.36
CA VAL A 96 2.28 -36.63 -13.81
C VAL A 96 2.80 -35.39 -14.54
N LYS A 97 4.07 -35.37 -14.89
CA LYS A 97 4.71 -34.21 -15.55
C LYS A 97 4.02 -33.82 -16.86
N SER A 98 3.53 -34.79 -17.66
CA SER A 98 2.83 -34.52 -18.91
C SER A 98 1.57 -33.65 -18.75
N TYR A 99 0.98 -33.59 -17.56
CA TYR A 99 -0.15 -32.70 -17.29
C TYR A 99 0.23 -31.22 -17.19
N TRP A 100 1.52 -30.92 -16.90
CA TRP A 100 2.02 -29.58 -16.62
C TRP A 100 3.00 -29.08 -17.66
N ASP A 101 3.71 -30.01 -18.34
CA ASP A 101 4.69 -29.66 -19.36
C ASP A 101 3.98 -29.11 -20.61
N ASN A 102 4.49 -28.00 -21.14
CA ASN A 102 3.95 -27.31 -22.32
C ASN A 102 2.45 -26.95 -22.21
N GLY A 103 1.96 -26.70 -20.98
CA GLY A 103 0.60 -26.31 -20.73
C GLY A 103 0.21 -25.00 -21.40
N ARG A 104 -0.93 -24.98 -22.09
CA ARG A 104 -1.51 -23.79 -22.76
C ARG A 104 -2.94 -23.49 -22.31
N ASN A 105 -3.58 -24.44 -21.62
CA ASN A 105 -4.94 -24.26 -21.11
C ASN A 105 -4.90 -23.64 -19.72
N LEU A 106 -5.71 -22.63 -19.48
CA LEU A 106 -5.74 -21.92 -18.19
C LEU A 106 -6.21 -22.86 -17.08
N TRP A 107 -5.45 -22.88 -15.98
CA TRP A 107 -5.83 -23.55 -14.74
C TRP A 107 -5.80 -22.54 -13.60
N VAL A 108 -6.97 -22.02 -13.27
CA VAL A 108 -7.16 -20.90 -12.35
C VAL A 108 -7.22 -21.39 -10.90
N THR A 109 -6.51 -20.69 -10.03
CA THR A 109 -6.44 -20.92 -8.59
C THR A 109 -6.77 -19.66 -7.81
N SER A 110 -6.85 -19.74 -6.49
CA SER A 110 -7.04 -18.56 -5.63
C SER A 110 -5.95 -17.51 -5.79
N LYS A 111 -4.75 -17.88 -6.27
CA LYS A 111 -3.62 -16.94 -6.52
C LYS A 111 -3.88 -16.02 -7.72
N ASP A 112 -4.67 -16.47 -8.68
CA ASP A 112 -5.03 -15.73 -9.89
C ASP A 112 -6.16 -14.73 -9.61
N MET A 113 -6.92 -14.90 -8.54
CA MET A 113 -8.13 -14.15 -8.17
C MET A 113 -7.86 -12.74 -7.61
N LYS A 114 -6.70 -12.16 -7.90
CA LYS A 114 -6.36 -10.77 -7.53
C LYS A 114 -6.99 -9.72 -8.46
N ARG A 115 -7.47 -10.16 -9.63
CA ARG A 115 -8.15 -9.34 -10.65
C ARG A 115 -9.61 -9.74 -10.74
N TYR A 116 -10.45 -8.79 -11.12
CA TYR A 116 -11.89 -9.05 -11.33
C TYR A 116 -12.20 -9.76 -12.65
N ARG A 117 -11.26 -9.74 -13.61
CA ARG A 117 -11.36 -10.42 -14.89
C ARG A 117 -10.13 -11.30 -15.10
N ILE A 118 -10.36 -12.54 -15.52
CA ILE A 118 -9.32 -13.56 -15.69
C ILE A 118 -9.19 -13.90 -17.18
N ASP A 119 -8.12 -13.41 -17.76
CA ASP A 119 -7.72 -13.65 -19.15
C ASP A 119 -6.47 -14.52 -19.26
N ASP A 120 -5.78 -14.77 -18.14
CA ASP A 120 -4.59 -15.63 -18.02
C ASP A 120 -4.50 -16.21 -16.61
N SER A 121 -3.69 -17.28 -16.43
CA SER A 121 -3.42 -17.92 -15.14
C SER A 121 -1.93 -18.16 -14.95
N ILE A 122 -1.48 -18.15 -13.68
CA ILE A 122 -0.09 -18.38 -13.30
C ILE A 122 0.39 -19.76 -13.75
N MET A 123 -0.48 -20.77 -13.63
CA MET A 123 -0.20 -22.14 -14.07
C MET A 123 -1.13 -22.52 -15.20
N LYS A 124 -0.61 -23.31 -16.13
CA LYS A 124 -1.36 -23.84 -17.27
C LYS A 124 -1.23 -25.35 -17.32
N ILE A 125 -2.20 -26.01 -17.88
CA ILE A 125 -2.23 -27.46 -18.04
C ILE A 125 -2.20 -27.86 -19.52
N SER A 126 -1.70 -29.06 -19.79
CA SER A 126 -1.67 -29.66 -21.14
C SER A 126 -3.06 -30.08 -21.63
N ASP A 127 -3.19 -30.40 -22.92
CA ASP A 127 -4.43 -30.94 -23.48
C ASP A 127 -4.78 -32.33 -22.89
N GLU A 128 -3.76 -33.10 -22.49
CA GLU A 128 -3.94 -34.36 -21.78
C GLU A 128 -4.65 -34.14 -20.43
N ALA A 129 -4.14 -33.20 -19.63
CA ALA A 129 -4.77 -32.84 -18.37
C ALA A 129 -6.17 -32.23 -18.59
N LEU A 130 -6.37 -31.45 -19.65
CA LEU A 130 -7.69 -30.88 -19.98
C LEU A 130 -8.75 -31.95 -20.19
N SER A 131 -8.39 -33.09 -20.77
CA SER A 131 -9.33 -34.20 -21.04
C SER A 131 -10.03 -34.77 -19.79
N ILE A 132 -9.39 -34.59 -18.62
CA ILE A 132 -9.93 -35.05 -17.33
C ILE A 132 -10.51 -33.92 -16.48
N MET A 133 -10.55 -32.69 -16.99
CA MET A 133 -11.00 -31.49 -16.27
C MET A 133 -12.32 -30.95 -16.82
N ASN A 134 -13.08 -30.28 -15.96
CA ASN A 134 -14.20 -29.47 -16.43
C ASN A 134 -13.67 -28.12 -16.93
N GLN A 135 -14.04 -27.78 -18.16
CA GLN A 135 -13.73 -26.50 -18.76
C GLN A 135 -14.93 -25.56 -18.67
N TYR A 136 -14.70 -24.30 -18.39
CA TYR A 136 -15.73 -23.28 -18.23
C TYR A 136 -15.57 -22.19 -19.29
N GLU A 137 -16.69 -21.71 -19.80
CA GLU A 137 -16.77 -20.71 -20.87
C GLU A 137 -16.52 -19.28 -20.36
N PRO A 138 -16.10 -18.35 -21.24
CA PRO A 138 -16.08 -16.92 -20.94
C PRO A 138 -17.44 -16.43 -20.41
N GLY A 139 -17.38 -15.52 -19.42
CA GLY A 139 -18.54 -15.03 -18.69
C GLY A 139 -18.84 -15.81 -17.40
N THR A 140 -18.28 -17.00 -17.20
CA THR A 140 -18.45 -17.73 -15.94
C THR A 140 -17.86 -16.95 -14.78
N ILE A 141 -18.63 -16.78 -13.70
CA ILE A 141 -18.17 -16.14 -12.46
C ILE A 141 -17.47 -17.20 -11.61
N LEU A 142 -16.28 -16.86 -11.13
CA LEU A 142 -15.48 -17.65 -10.20
C LEU A 142 -15.57 -17.07 -8.80
N ILE A 143 -15.64 -17.93 -7.79
CA ILE A 143 -15.63 -17.56 -6.39
C ILE A 143 -14.67 -18.47 -5.61
N VAL A 144 -13.82 -17.89 -4.77
CA VAL A 144 -12.98 -18.65 -3.83
C VAL A 144 -13.87 -19.15 -2.69
N THR A 145 -13.92 -20.47 -2.51
CA THR A 145 -14.75 -21.10 -1.46
C THR A 145 -13.93 -21.78 -0.37
N ARG A 146 -12.59 -21.86 -0.54
CA ARG A 146 -11.69 -22.45 0.44
C ARG A 146 -10.33 -21.75 0.39
N SER A 147 -10.00 -20.95 1.40
CA SER A 147 -8.69 -20.25 1.51
C SER A 147 -8.62 -19.48 2.83
N GLY A 148 -7.42 -19.26 3.37
CA GLY A 148 -7.19 -18.34 4.50
C GLY A 148 -7.55 -16.88 4.19
N ILE A 149 -7.65 -16.48 2.92
CA ILE A 149 -8.05 -15.12 2.51
C ILE A 149 -9.50 -14.79 2.91
N LEU A 150 -10.33 -15.82 3.10
CA LEU A 150 -11.74 -15.67 3.46
C LEU A 150 -11.97 -15.04 4.84
N ARG A 151 -10.92 -14.92 5.66
CA ARG A 151 -10.95 -14.13 6.91
C ARG A 151 -11.08 -12.64 6.68
N HIS A 152 -10.72 -12.15 5.49
CA HIS A 152 -10.62 -10.71 5.21
C HIS A 152 -11.35 -10.27 3.94
N SER A 153 -11.52 -11.16 2.97
CA SER A 153 -12.13 -10.85 1.67
C SER A 153 -12.68 -12.07 0.96
N LEU A 154 -13.63 -11.85 0.06
CA LEU A 154 -14.22 -12.83 -0.82
C LEU A 154 -13.75 -12.57 -2.26
N PRO A 155 -12.70 -13.26 -2.76
CA PRO A 155 -12.28 -13.09 -4.14
C PRO A 155 -13.34 -13.66 -5.11
N VAL A 156 -13.81 -12.80 -6.00
CA VAL A 156 -14.75 -13.12 -7.08
C VAL A 156 -14.21 -12.53 -8.37
N ALA A 157 -14.30 -13.26 -9.47
CA ALA A 157 -13.84 -12.81 -10.79
C ALA A 157 -14.71 -13.38 -11.91
N ILE A 158 -14.63 -12.81 -13.11
CA ILE A 158 -15.27 -13.29 -14.32
C ILE A 158 -14.21 -13.81 -15.28
N LEU A 159 -14.45 -14.95 -15.90
CA LEU A 159 -13.60 -15.49 -16.96
C LEU A 159 -13.77 -14.71 -18.26
N ASP A 160 -12.67 -14.27 -18.86
CA ASP A 160 -12.62 -13.70 -20.20
C ASP A 160 -12.24 -14.73 -21.27
N LYS A 161 -11.62 -15.83 -20.85
CA LYS A 161 -11.24 -16.94 -21.70
C LYS A 161 -11.70 -18.26 -21.08
N LYS A 162 -11.79 -19.32 -21.92
CA LYS A 162 -12.02 -20.67 -21.42
C LYS A 162 -10.95 -21.07 -20.42
N ALA A 163 -11.38 -21.63 -19.28
CA ALA A 163 -10.47 -22.04 -18.22
C ALA A 163 -10.98 -23.26 -17.46
N THR A 164 -10.05 -23.94 -16.81
CA THR A 164 -10.32 -24.92 -15.75
C THR A 164 -10.00 -24.27 -14.41
N VAL A 165 -10.51 -24.82 -13.31
CA VAL A 165 -10.27 -24.29 -11.97
C VAL A 165 -9.81 -25.39 -11.01
N ASN A 166 -9.15 -25.01 -9.92
CA ASN A 166 -8.80 -25.94 -8.84
C ASN A 166 -10.00 -26.23 -7.92
N GLN A 167 -9.81 -27.10 -6.92
CA GLN A 167 -10.86 -27.50 -5.98
C GLN A 167 -11.27 -26.40 -4.99
N ASP A 168 -10.47 -25.34 -4.83
CA ASP A 168 -10.72 -24.24 -3.89
C ASP A 168 -11.66 -23.18 -4.46
N LEU A 169 -11.93 -23.28 -5.78
CA LEU A 169 -12.85 -22.42 -6.51
C LEU A 169 -14.15 -23.14 -6.84
N LYS A 170 -15.23 -22.37 -6.83
CA LYS A 170 -16.52 -22.73 -7.43
C LYS A 170 -16.81 -21.81 -8.59
N THR A 171 -17.56 -22.34 -9.55
CA THR A 171 -17.99 -21.63 -10.76
C THR A 171 -19.49 -21.43 -10.73
N ILE A 172 -19.93 -20.28 -11.22
CA ILE A 172 -21.32 -19.86 -11.33
C ILE A 172 -21.53 -19.52 -12.82
N SER A 173 -22.24 -20.38 -13.52
CA SER A 173 -22.57 -20.21 -14.94
C SER A 173 -24.04 -19.82 -15.06
N LEU A 174 -24.32 -18.56 -15.35
CA LEU A 174 -25.65 -18.02 -15.47
C LEU A 174 -26.33 -18.60 -16.74
N PHE A 175 -27.63 -18.86 -16.68
CA PHE A 175 -28.39 -19.36 -17.83
C PHE A 175 -28.48 -18.31 -18.93
N LEU A 176 -28.62 -17.02 -18.56
CA LEU A 176 -28.54 -15.90 -19.47
C LEU A 176 -27.24 -15.13 -19.20
N LYS A 177 -26.30 -15.11 -20.17
CA LYS A 177 -24.97 -14.51 -20.02
C LYS A 177 -25.01 -12.98 -19.85
N GLU A 178 -26.06 -12.34 -20.33
CA GLU A 178 -26.25 -10.88 -20.19
C GLU A 178 -26.32 -10.43 -18.71
N LEU A 179 -26.69 -11.34 -17.79
CA LEU A 179 -26.79 -11.07 -16.36
C LEU A 179 -25.42 -11.07 -15.65
N ASN A 180 -24.37 -11.60 -16.28
CA ASN A 180 -23.07 -11.81 -15.62
C ASN A 180 -22.50 -10.55 -14.97
N PRO A 181 -22.46 -9.35 -15.59
CA PRO A 181 -21.89 -8.17 -14.99
C PRO A 181 -22.64 -7.73 -13.73
N TYR A 182 -23.99 -7.75 -13.79
CA TYR A 182 -24.81 -7.32 -12.65
C TYR A 182 -24.75 -8.32 -11.48
N ILE A 183 -24.83 -9.62 -11.77
CA ILE A 183 -24.75 -10.65 -10.73
C ILE A 183 -23.35 -10.67 -10.07
N PHE A 184 -22.28 -10.49 -10.85
CA PHE A 184 -20.93 -10.29 -10.30
C PHE A 184 -20.90 -9.10 -9.35
N LEU A 185 -21.42 -7.94 -9.78
CA LEU A 185 -21.50 -6.72 -8.97
C LEU A 185 -22.29 -6.97 -7.67
N THR A 186 -23.44 -7.66 -7.77
CA THR A 186 -24.30 -7.95 -6.62
C THR A 186 -23.63 -8.90 -5.61
N ILE A 187 -22.89 -9.91 -6.08
CA ILE A 187 -22.07 -10.78 -5.20
C ILE A 187 -20.99 -9.93 -4.48
N LYS A 188 -20.32 -9.02 -5.19
CA LYS A 188 -19.33 -8.12 -4.59
C LYS A 188 -19.96 -7.16 -3.59
N ALA A 189 -21.14 -6.62 -3.86
CA ALA A 189 -21.87 -5.76 -2.93
C ALA A 189 -22.20 -6.48 -1.61
N ASN A 190 -22.51 -7.77 -1.69
CA ASN A 190 -22.85 -8.61 -0.55
C ASN A 190 -21.64 -9.31 0.10
N GLU A 191 -20.40 -8.96 -0.24
CA GLU A 191 -19.18 -9.62 0.26
C GLU A 191 -19.17 -9.73 1.79
N SER A 192 -19.44 -8.65 2.51
CA SER A 192 -19.45 -8.64 3.98
C SER A 192 -20.56 -9.53 4.56
N PHE A 193 -21.72 -9.52 3.94
CA PHE A 193 -22.84 -10.39 4.32
C PHE A 193 -22.50 -11.87 4.10
N ILE A 194 -21.94 -12.21 2.92
CA ILE A 194 -21.55 -13.58 2.58
C ILE A 194 -20.48 -14.11 3.53
N LEU A 195 -19.47 -13.30 3.83
CA LEU A 195 -18.43 -13.66 4.79
C LEU A 195 -18.95 -13.81 6.21
N LYS A 196 -19.96 -13.03 6.62
CA LYS A 196 -20.56 -13.15 7.94
C LYS A 196 -21.46 -14.38 8.08
N GLU A 197 -22.35 -14.60 7.12
CA GLU A 197 -23.44 -15.58 7.26
C GLU A 197 -23.09 -16.99 6.72
N TYR A 198 -22.16 -17.07 5.77
CA TYR A 198 -21.82 -18.33 5.11
C TYR A 198 -20.39 -18.81 5.37
N HIS A 199 -19.60 -18.05 6.09
CA HIS A 199 -18.25 -18.45 6.49
C HIS A 199 -18.28 -19.63 7.46
N LYS A 200 -17.31 -20.51 7.31
CA LYS A 200 -17.04 -21.63 8.21
C LYS A 200 -15.55 -21.59 8.60
N ASP A 201 -15.30 -21.47 9.89
CA ASP A 201 -13.96 -21.57 10.42
C ASP A 201 -13.40 -22.99 10.19
N GLY A 202 -12.16 -23.04 9.71
CA GLY A 202 -11.43 -24.27 9.53
C GLY A 202 -10.16 -24.26 10.38
N THR A 203 -9.74 -25.41 10.89
CA THR A 203 -8.49 -25.53 11.67
C THR A 203 -7.26 -25.11 10.87
N THR A 204 -7.26 -25.35 9.57
CA THR A 204 -6.13 -25.02 8.68
C THR A 204 -6.52 -23.99 7.63
N VAL A 205 -7.73 -24.09 7.08
CA VAL A 205 -8.21 -23.25 5.96
C VAL A 205 -9.70 -23.01 6.12
N ASP A 206 -10.10 -21.76 6.05
CA ASP A 206 -11.48 -21.35 6.13
C ASP A 206 -12.24 -21.65 4.83
N SER A 207 -13.55 -21.75 4.92
CA SER A 207 -14.40 -22.09 3.76
C SER A 207 -15.74 -21.34 3.77
N ILE A 208 -16.40 -21.30 2.62
CA ILE A 208 -17.78 -20.81 2.46
C ILE A 208 -18.73 -22.01 2.39
N ASN A 209 -19.82 -21.95 3.14
CA ASN A 209 -20.92 -22.88 2.98
C ASN A 209 -21.62 -22.64 1.63
N PHE A 210 -21.12 -23.30 0.60
CA PHE A 210 -21.55 -23.06 -0.77
C PHE A 210 -23.02 -23.46 -1.00
N GLU A 211 -23.56 -24.44 -0.28
CA GLU A 211 -24.98 -24.84 -0.38
C GLU A 211 -25.88 -23.67 0.10
N LYS A 212 -25.57 -23.05 1.22
CA LYS A 212 -26.30 -21.86 1.69
C LYS A 212 -26.11 -20.68 0.74
N PHE A 213 -24.85 -20.42 0.32
CA PHE A 213 -24.52 -19.35 -0.62
C PHE A 213 -25.26 -19.48 -1.94
N SER A 214 -25.38 -20.71 -2.52
CA SER A 214 -26.10 -20.93 -3.78
C SER A 214 -27.59 -20.56 -3.72
N ASN A 215 -28.14 -20.46 -2.52
CA ASN A 215 -29.53 -20.06 -2.29
C ASN A 215 -29.68 -18.61 -1.80
N ILE A 216 -28.61 -17.80 -1.89
CA ILE A 216 -28.67 -16.36 -1.55
C ILE A 216 -29.73 -15.67 -2.41
N LEU A 217 -30.52 -14.79 -1.76
CA LEU A 217 -31.45 -13.91 -2.44
C LEU A 217 -30.71 -12.72 -3.02
N LEU A 218 -30.93 -12.45 -4.29
CA LEU A 218 -30.34 -11.33 -5.01
C LEU A 218 -31.45 -10.47 -5.61
N PRO A 219 -31.36 -9.14 -5.58
CA PRO A 219 -32.29 -8.26 -6.27
C PRO A 219 -32.02 -8.31 -7.78
N LEU A 220 -33.05 -8.39 -8.57
CA LEU A 220 -32.99 -8.49 -10.02
C LEU A 220 -33.72 -7.30 -10.66
N PRO A 221 -33.01 -6.30 -11.19
CA PRO A 221 -33.59 -5.21 -11.97
C PRO A 221 -34.02 -5.62 -13.37
N PRO A 222 -34.79 -4.78 -14.08
CA PRO A 222 -34.89 -4.83 -15.55
C PRO A 222 -33.53 -4.86 -16.23
N VAL A 223 -33.41 -5.55 -17.37
CA VAL A 223 -32.10 -5.75 -18.05
C VAL A 223 -31.40 -4.44 -18.40
N ARG A 224 -32.16 -3.47 -18.90
CA ARG A 224 -31.60 -2.14 -19.25
C ARG A 224 -31.07 -1.42 -18.02
N GLU A 225 -31.79 -1.48 -16.90
CA GLU A 225 -31.36 -0.91 -15.64
C GLU A 225 -30.12 -1.61 -15.09
N GLN A 226 -29.99 -2.95 -15.21
CA GLN A 226 -28.77 -3.70 -14.86
C GLN A 226 -27.55 -3.16 -15.61
N LEU A 227 -27.66 -2.95 -16.91
CA LEU A 227 -26.59 -2.40 -17.75
C LEU A 227 -26.22 -0.97 -17.32
N HIS A 228 -27.24 -0.13 -17.05
CA HIS A 228 -27.03 1.22 -16.59
C HIS A 228 -26.34 1.27 -15.22
N ILE A 229 -26.79 0.46 -14.27
CA ILE A 229 -26.14 0.31 -12.94
C ILE A 229 -24.66 -0.09 -13.11
N CYS A 230 -24.36 -1.12 -13.90
CA CYS A 230 -23.00 -1.56 -14.14
C CYS A 230 -22.13 -0.46 -14.74
N SER A 231 -22.63 0.24 -15.75
CA SER A 231 -21.91 1.34 -16.39
C SER A 231 -21.61 2.51 -15.43
N VAL A 232 -22.57 2.89 -14.60
CA VAL A 232 -22.41 3.96 -13.61
C VAL A 232 -21.41 3.53 -12.53
N VAL A 233 -21.52 2.31 -12.00
CA VAL A 233 -20.57 1.77 -11.00
C VAL A 233 -19.14 1.71 -11.55
N GLU A 234 -18.96 1.20 -12.76
CA GLU A 234 -17.64 1.16 -13.42
C GLU A 234 -17.07 2.58 -13.65
N GLY A 235 -17.91 3.53 -14.04
CA GLY A 235 -17.52 4.93 -14.19
C GLY A 235 -17.06 5.55 -12.87
N LEU A 236 -17.86 5.38 -11.82
CA LEU A 236 -17.53 5.88 -10.48
C LEU A 236 -16.28 5.22 -9.90
N PHE A 237 -16.11 3.91 -10.10
CA PHE A 237 -14.91 3.21 -9.63
C PHE A 237 -13.65 3.68 -10.34
N ARG A 238 -13.71 3.90 -11.66
CA ARG A 238 -12.58 4.50 -12.39
C ARG A 238 -12.21 5.88 -11.85
N LEU A 239 -13.19 6.75 -11.62
CA LEU A 239 -12.92 8.07 -11.02
C LEU A 239 -12.27 7.98 -9.64
N ILE A 240 -12.67 7.01 -8.81
CA ILE A 240 -12.07 6.78 -7.49
C ILE A 240 -10.63 6.26 -7.65
N ASP A 241 -10.38 5.33 -8.57
CA ASP A 241 -9.04 4.78 -8.84
C ASP A 241 -8.10 5.87 -9.38
N ASP A 242 -8.56 6.71 -10.29
CA ASP A 242 -7.81 7.85 -10.83
C ASP A 242 -7.46 8.88 -9.74
N LEU A 243 -8.38 9.10 -8.82
CA LEU A 243 -8.18 9.99 -7.68
C LEU A 243 -7.14 9.41 -6.69
N GLU A 244 -7.18 8.11 -6.41
CA GLU A 244 -6.17 7.41 -5.61
C GLU A 244 -4.78 7.48 -6.27
N ALA A 245 -4.71 7.23 -7.57
CA ALA A 245 -3.47 7.30 -8.33
C ALA A 245 -2.90 8.73 -8.35
N SER A 246 -3.76 9.73 -8.55
CA SER A 246 -3.36 11.15 -8.53
C SER A 246 -2.83 11.58 -7.16
N LYS A 247 -3.48 11.13 -6.09
CA LYS A 247 -3.02 11.35 -4.71
C LYS A 247 -1.64 10.74 -4.47
N GLN A 248 -1.43 9.51 -4.88
CA GLN A 248 -0.13 8.83 -4.75
C GLN A 248 0.96 9.55 -5.55
N ASN A 249 0.67 9.92 -6.79
CA ASN A 249 1.59 10.67 -7.64
C ASN A 249 1.99 12.01 -7.00
N LEU A 250 1.04 12.72 -6.40
CA LEU A 250 1.33 13.99 -5.71
C LEU A 250 2.19 13.78 -4.47
N GLN A 251 1.95 12.73 -3.69
CA GLN A 251 2.80 12.38 -2.55
C GLN A 251 4.25 12.07 -2.99
N ASP A 252 4.41 11.33 -4.08
CA ASP A 252 5.73 11.00 -4.64
C ASP A 252 6.43 12.26 -5.18
N PHE A 253 5.69 13.16 -5.84
CA PHE A 253 6.21 14.43 -6.31
C PHE A 253 6.66 15.34 -5.15
N ILE A 254 5.89 15.43 -4.07
CA ILE A 254 6.28 16.18 -2.86
C ILE A 254 7.58 15.62 -2.29
N LYS A 255 7.72 14.29 -2.20
CA LYS A 255 8.94 13.66 -1.70
C LYS A 255 10.16 13.98 -2.58
N GLN A 256 10.00 13.91 -3.90
CA GLN A 256 11.05 14.30 -4.85
C GLN A 256 11.41 15.78 -4.73
N THR A 257 10.41 16.65 -4.58
CA THR A 257 10.61 18.08 -4.41
C THR A 257 11.40 18.39 -3.13
N LYS A 258 11.05 17.75 -1.99
CA LYS A 258 11.83 17.88 -0.75
C LYS A 258 13.30 17.50 -0.96
N SER A 259 13.57 16.38 -1.63
CA SER A 259 14.94 15.95 -1.96
C SER A 259 15.65 16.95 -2.89
N LYS A 260 14.94 17.50 -3.87
CA LYS A 260 15.49 18.49 -4.82
C LYS A 260 15.82 19.82 -4.14
N VAL A 261 15.00 20.26 -3.19
CA VAL A 261 15.27 21.46 -2.39
C VAL A 261 16.58 21.32 -1.62
N LEU A 262 16.81 20.18 -0.97
CA LEU A 262 18.07 19.90 -0.27
C LEU A 262 19.27 19.84 -1.23
N ASP A 263 19.11 19.20 -2.39
CA ASP A 263 20.14 19.17 -3.43
C ASP A 263 20.52 20.57 -3.92
N LEU A 264 19.54 21.43 -4.18
CA LEU A 264 19.79 22.83 -4.56
C LEU A 264 20.49 23.62 -3.44
N ALA A 265 20.14 23.34 -2.18
CA ALA A 265 20.73 23.97 -1.01
C ALA A 265 22.23 23.69 -0.90
N ILE A 266 22.65 22.42 -1.02
CA ILE A 266 24.07 22.04 -0.88
C ILE A 266 24.94 22.44 -2.08
N HIS A 267 24.32 22.86 -3.19
CA HIS A 267 25.01 23.35 -4.39
C HIS A 267 24.94 24.87 -4.55
N GLY A 268 24.47 25.62 -3.52
CA GLY A 268 24.38 27.08 -3.56
C GLY A 268 23.42 27.64 -4.60
N LYS A 269 22.37 26.87 -4.95
CA LYS A 269 21.39 27.23 -5.99
C LYS A 269 20.00 27.56 -5.43
N LEU A 270 19.85 27.51 -4.09
CA LEU A 270 18.54 27.72 -3.46
C LEU A 270 18.27 29.19 -3.14
N VAL A 271 19.31 29.95 -2.85
CA VAL A 271 19.25 31.39 -2.57
C VAL A 271 20.30 32.13 -3.39
N PRO A 272 20.14 33.44 -3.66
CA PRO A 272 21.16 34.23 -4.34
C PRO A 272 22.40 34.40 -3.43
N GLN A 273 23.57 34.43 -4.07
CA GLN A 273 24.86 34.75 -3.41
C GLN A 273 24.91 36.23 -3.04
N ASP A 274 25.40 36.56 -1.85
CA ASP A 274 25.67 37.92 -1.43
C ASP A 274 27.19 38.16 -1.36
N PRO A 275 27.74 39.05 -2.18
CA PRO A 275 29.18 39.30 -2.21
C PRO A 275 29.69 40.02 -0.93
N THR A 276 28.81 40.49 -0.06
CA THR A 276 29.17 41.13 1.22
C THR A 276 29.32 40.13 2.36
N ASP A 277 28.92 38.89 2.17
CA ASP A 277 29.09 37.81 3.15
C ASP A 277 30.58 37.50 3.35
N GLU A 278 31.00 37.24 4.60
CA GLU A 278 32.34 36.74 4.91
C GLU A 278 32.58 35.43 4.15
N PRO A 279 33.59 35.27 3.30
CA PRO A 279 33.88 34.05 2.62
C PRO A 279 34.02 32.84 3.58
N ALA A 280 33.50 31.68 3.20
CA ALA A 280 33.56 30.51 4.06
C ALA A 280 34.96 30.00 4.37
N SER A 281 35.97 30.35 3.54
CA SER A 281 37.37 30.08 3.81
C SER A 281 37.91 30.89 5.02
N GLU A 282 37.48 32.13 5.19
CA GLU A 282 37.85 32.97 6.37
C GLU A 282 37.08 32.47 7.60
N LEU A 283 35.80 32.15 7.45
CA LEU A 283 35.02 31.53 8.50
C LEU A 283 35.67 30.21 8.99
N LEU A 284 36.12 29.34 8.10
CA LEU A 284 36.78 28.07 8.44
C LEU A 284 38.09 28.32 9.23
N LYS A 285 38.93 29.24 8.79
CA LYS A 285 40.15 29.61 9.52
C LYS A 285 39.88 30.14 10.93
N ARG A 286 38.78 30.86 11.11
CA ARG A 286 38.35 31.37 12.41
C ARG A 286 37.83 30.28 13.34
N ILE A 287 37.14 29.29 12.79
CA ILE A 287 36.62 28.14 13.54
C ILE A 287 37.76 27.18 13.92
N ASN A 288 38.61 26.86 12.95
CA ASN A 288 39.71 25.91 13.10
C ASN A 288 40.91 26.38 12.28
N PRO A 289 41.87 27.05 12.94
CA PRO A 289 43.09 27.62 12.28
C PRO A 289 43.93 26.55 11.57
N ASP A 290 43.90 25.32 12.04
CA ASP A 290 44.65 24.19 11.46
C ASP A 290 43.94 23.50 10.29
N ALA A 291 42.67 23.82 10.04
CA ALA A 291 41.90 23.25 8.95
C ALA A 291 42.39 23.74 7.59
N LYS A 292 42.55 22.78 6.68
CA LYS A 292 42.87 23.08 5.27
C LYS A 292 41.64 22.75 4.42
N PRO A 293 41.22 23.70 3.54
CA PRO A 293 40.15 23.37 2.58
C PRO A 293 40.49 22.11 1.79
N CYS A 294 39.53 21.23 1.64
CA CYS A 294 39.67 20.03 0.81
C CYS A 294 39.63 20.38 -0.68
N ASP A 295 40.18 19.52 -1.51
CA ASP A 295 40.02 19.60 -2.95
C ASP A 295 38.53 19.57 -3.34
N THR A 296 38.14 20.58 -4.15
CA THR A 296 36.76 20.78 -4.62
C THR A 296 36.43 20.00 -5.90
N SER A 297 37.38 19.24 -6.47
CA SER A 297 37.25 18.56 -7.77
C SER A 297 36.02 17.67 -7.86
N HIS A 298 35.54 17.11 -6.76
CA HIS A 298 34.33 16.29 -6.66
C HIS A 298 33.03 17.10 -6.50
N TYR A 299 33.11 18.36 -6.16
CA TYR A 299 31.98 19.30 -5.98
C TYR A 299 31.94 20.29 -7.15
N LYS A 300 31.70 19.82 -8.36
CA LYS A 300 31.60 20.70 -9.53
C LYS A 300 30.45 21.68 -9.34
N ASN A 301 30.77 22.98 -9.49
CA ASN A 301 29.84 24.11 -9.47
C ASN A 301 29.27 24.53 -8.10
N ILE A 302 30.08 24.49 -7.03
CA ILE A 302 29.76 25.24 -5.81
C ILE A 302 30.18 26.73 -5.98
N PRO A 303 29.51 27.70 -5.29
CA PRO A 303 29.91 29.10 -5.33
C PRO A 303 31.35 29.30 -4.86
N SER A 304 32.01 30.30 -5.41
CA SER A 304 33.42 30.63 -5.05
C SER A 304 33.60 31.14 -3.62
N SER A 305 32.49 31.66 -3.02
CA SER A 305 32.43 32.07 -1.59
C SER A 305 32.38 30.90 -0.61
N TRP A 306 32.11 29.66 -1.11
CA TRP A 306 32.01 28.45 -0.29
C TRP A 306 33.34 27.72 -0.21
N CYS A 307 33.49 26.86 0.81
CA CYS A 307 34.64 25.96 0.89
C CYS A 307 34.18 24.52 1.23
N VAL A 308 35.05 23.56 0.93
CA VAL A 308 34.85 22.16 1.33
C VAL A 308 35.87 21.83 2.42
N CYS A 309 35.36 21.28 3.53
CA CYS A 309 36.15 20.83 4.68
C CYS A 309 35.74 19.42 5.07
N THR A 310 36.21 18.90 6.18
CA THR A 310 35.72 17.63 6.75
C THR A 310 34.82 17.90 7.95
N LEU A 311 33.98 16.93 8.32
CA LEU A 311 33.10 17.10 9.49
C LEU A 311 33.86 17.40 10.75
N LYS A 312 35.05 16.81 10.97
CA LYS A 312 35.90 17.11 12.15
C LYS A 312 36.38 18.56 12.22
N ASP A 313 36.36 19.30 11.10
CA ASP A 313 36.85 20.69 11.09
C ASP A 313 35.80 21.67 11.61
N VAL A 314 34.54 21.30 11.57
CA VAL A 314 33.36 22.14 11.85
C VAL A 314 32.36 21.54 12.84
N PHE A 315 32.63 20.34 13.34
CA PHE A 315 31.84 19.69 14.38
C PHE A 315 32.73 19.08 15.47
N GLU A 316 32.29 19.20 16.71
CA GLU A 316 32.73 18.31 17.78
C GLU A 316 31.99 16.96 17.66
N ILE A 317 32.78 15.88 17.51
CA ILE A 317 32.24 14.55 17.16
C ILE A 317 32.37 13.60 18.35
N THR A 318 31.23 13.19 18.91
CA THR A 318 31.17 12.25 20.05
C THR A 318 30.52 10.95 19.62
N MET A 319 31.31 9.88 19.56
CA MET A 319 30.78 8.51 19.35
C MET A 319 30.11 7.99 20.61
N GLY A 320 28.89 7.50 20.48
CA GLY A 320 28.11 6.99 21.59
C GLY A 320 28.68 5.69 22.19
N SER A 321 28.44 5.48 23.47
CA SER A 321 28.79 4.29 24.23
C SER A 321 27.64 3.94 25.16
N SER A 322 27.24 2.67 25.18
CA SER A 322 26.13 2.25 26.05
C SER A 322 26.57 2.22 27.53
N PRO A 323 25.75 2.74 28.44
CA PRO A 323 25.93 2.58 29.87
C PRO A 323 25.89 1.09 30.29
N LYS A 324 26.28 0.79 31.52
CA LYS A 324 26.10 -0.54 32.10
C LYS A 324 24.62 -0.89 32.18
N GLY A 325 24.24 -2.12 31.89
CA GLY A 325 22.85 -2.55 31.95
C GLY A 325 22.17 -2.32 33.30
N SER A 326 22.95 -2.38 34.41
CA SER A 326 22.47 -2.12 35.78
C SER A 326 22.09 -0.67 36.04
N SER A 327 22.64 0.28 35.29
CA SER A 327 22.33 1.73 35.42
C SER A 327 21.19 2.18 34.50
N ILE A 328 20.64 1.29 33.68
CA ILE A 328 19.53 1.59 32.77
C ILE A 328 18.21 1.32 33.48
N ASN A 329 17.30 2.30 33.45
CA ASN A 329 16.02 2.22 34.14
C ASN A 329 14.88 2.86 33.34
N THR A 330 13.64 2.62 33.78
CA THR A 330 12.40 3.19 33.23
C THR A 330 11.68 4.08 34.23
N GLN A 331 12.29 4.33 35.39
CA GLN A 331 11.75 5.14 36.50
C GLN A 331 12.06 6.62 36.33
N LYS A 332 12.61 7.04 35.19
CA LYS A 332 13.05 8.41 34.91
C LYS A 332 14.15 8.90 35.88
N ASN A 333 14.96 7.98 36.41
CA ASN A 333 16.11 8.34 37.24
C ASN A 333 17.33 8.61 36.35
N GLY A 334 17.91 9.81 36.46
CA GLY A 334 19.06 10.25 35.68
C GLY A 334 18.69 10.96 34.37
N ILE A 335 19.44 10.66 33.31
CA ILE A 335 19.31 11.31 32.00
C ILE A 335 18.74 10.34 30.95
N GLU A 336 18.01 10.85 29.96
CA GLU A 336 17.50 10.04 28.86
C GLU A 336 18.62 9.31 28.12
N PHE A 337 18.40 8.02 27.84
CA PHE A 337 19.33 7.18 27.11
C PHE A 337 18.75 6.75 25.75
N HIS A 338 19.42 7.16 24.67
CA HIS A 338 19.06 6.85 23.30
C HIS A 338 20.12 5.97 22.65
N GLN A 339 19.69 4.79 22.15
CA GLN A 339 20.60 3.81 21.55
C GLN A 339 20.56 3.78 20.02
N GLY A 340 19.51 4.34 19.42
CA GLY A 340 19.28 4.37 17.97
C GLY A 340 18.10 5.26 17.60
N LYS A 341 17.53 5.05 16.43
CA LYS A 341 16.53 5.94 15.81
C LYS A 341 15.10 5.84 16.38
N ILE A 342 14.82 5.05 17.39
CA ILE A 342 13.44 4.77 17.85
C ILE A 342 12.69 6.05 18.21
N SER A 343 13.40 7.02 18.81
CA SER A 343 12.84 8.31 19.20
C SER A 343 13.07 9.42 18.16
N PHE A 344 13.52 9.08 16.95
CA PHE A 344 13.72 10.08 15.89
C PHE A 344 12.38 10.44 15.24
N THR A 345 12.18 11.74 15.00
CA THR A 345 11.07 12.27 14.20
C THR A 345 11.60 12.85 12.89
N ASP A 346 10.81 13.69 12.25
CA ASP A 346 11.23 14.41 11.05
C ASP A 346 12.41 15.33 11.30
N MET A 347 12.55 15.90 12.51
CA MET A 347 13.63 16.83 12.84
C MET A 347 14.13 16.69 14.28
N HIS A 348 13.25 16.65 15.28
CA HIS A 348 13.61 16.74 16.70
C HIS A 348 13.45 15.41 17.43
N LEU A 349 14.37 15.13 18.34
CA LEU A 349 14.37 13.94 19.18
C LEU A 349 13.19 13.93 20.16
N GLN A 350 12.32 12.92 20.08
CA GLN A 350 11.25 12.69 21.06
C GLN A 350 11.84 12.17 22.39
N GLU A 351 11.08 12.33 23.45
CA GLU A 351 11.40 11.73 24.75
C GLU A 351 11.40 10.19 24.66
N THR A 352 12.19 9.59 25.52
CA THR A 352 12.23 8.14 25.69
C THR A 352 11.82 7.75 27.11
N ASN A 353 11.37 6.51 27.27
CA ASN A 353 11.13 5.93 28.61
C ASN A 353 12.35 5.22 29.18
N VAL A 354 13.53 5.36 28.53
CA VAL A 354 14.77 4.71 28.97
C VAL A 354 15.73 5.76 29.48
N TYR A 355 16.18 5.59 30.70
CA TYR A 355 17.05 6.53 31.42
C TYR A 355 18.29 5.82 31.94
N THR A 356 19.32 6.58 32.30
CA THR A 356 20.51 6.09 32.99
C THR A 356 20.98 7.07 34.06
N ASP A 357 21.34 6.57 35.20
CA ASP A 357 21.95 7.33 36.29
C ASP A 357 23.49 7.36 36.20
N GLU A 358 24.10 6.54 35.33
CA GLU A 358 25.53 6.56 35.02
C GLU A 358 25.76 6.84 33.51
N PRO A 359 25.58 8.10 33.04
CA PRO A 359 25.74 8.40 31.62
C PRO A 359 27.21 8.28 31.19
N THR A 360 27.44 7.67 30.01
CA THR A 360 28.78 7.44 29.46
C THR A 360 29.23 8.51 28.47
N LYS A 361 28.37 8.79 27.47
CA LYS A 361 28.60 9.79 26.42
C LYS A 361 27.35 10.64 26.29
N LEU A 362 27.55 11.95 26.38
CA LEU A 362 26.48 12.94 26.29
C LEU A 362 26.46 13.60 24.91
N ALA A 363 25.25 13.88 24.43
CA ALA A 363 24.99 14.84 23.38
C ALA A 363 24.32 16.06 24.00
N GLU A 364 24.91 17.25 23.78
CA GLU A 364 24.39 18.52 24.26
C GLU A 364 23.26 19.06 23.39
N PRO A 365 22.45 20.03 23.86
CA PRO A 365 21.44 20.70 23.05
C PRO A 365 22.00 21.20 21.72
N HIS A 366 21.19 21.12 20.67
CA HIS A 366 21.54 21.48 19.28
C HIS A 366 22.60 20.59 18.63
N SER A 367 22.95 19.44 19.25
CA SER A 367 23.73 18.41 18.56
C SER A 367 22.86 17.66 17.57
N ILE A 368 23.46 17.29 16.42
CA ILE A 368 22.85 16.44 15.43
C ILE A 368 23.22 15.00 15.75
N LEU A 369 22.24 14.18 16.06
CA LEU A 369 22.42 12.75 16.33
C LEU A 369 22.40 11.99 15.00
N LEU A 370 23.50 11.31 14.67
CA LEU A 370 23.65 10.49 13.48
C LEU A 370 23.56 9.01 13.82
N CYS A 371 22.69 8.26 13.17
CA CYS A 371 22.66 6.80 13.24
C CYS A 371 23.90 6.21 12.57
N VAL A 372 24.72 5.51 13.35
CA VAL A 372 25.95 4.85 12.86
C VAL A 372 25.78 3.36 12.64
N ARG A 373 24.61 2.79 12.96
CA ARG A 373 24.18 1.41 12.68
C ARG A 373 22.90 1.41 11.86
N ALA A 374 22.62 0.29 11.20
CA ALA A 374 21.47 0.16 10.30
C ALA A 374 20.15 0.59 10.94
N PRO A 375 19.41 1.49 10.28
CA PRO A 375 19.69 2.19 9.04
C PRO A 375 20.68 3.34 9.24
N VAL A 376 21.85 3.26 8.59
CA VAL A 376 22.95 4.22 8.71
C VAL A 376 22.58 5.57 8.07
N GLY A 377 23.12 6.67 8.62
CA GLY A 377 23.04 7.99 8.01
C GLY A 377 21.73 8.76 8.26
N ILE A 378 20.83 8.24 9.10
CA ILE A 378 19.65 9.00 9.54
C ILE A 378 20.08 9.97 10.63
N VAL A 379 19.59 11.21 10.56
CA VAL A 379 19.92 12.30 11.50
C VAL A 379 18.69 12.85 12.21
N ASN A 380 18.91 13.39 13.42
CA ASN A 380 17.90 14.09 14.21
C ASN A 380 18.56 15.10 15.12
N ILE A 381 17.84 16.09 15.65
CA ILE A 381 18.39 17.13 16.53
C ILE A 381 17.93 16.86 17.96
N THR A 382 18.87 16.97 18.93
CA THR A 382 18.48 17.01 20.34
C THR A 382 18.43 18.46 20.85
N GLU A 383 17.34 18.81 21.52
CA GLU A 383 17.15 20.12 22.17
C GLU A 383 17.56 20.11 23.66
N ARG A 384 18.02 18.96 24.13
CA ARG A 384 18.38 18.73 25.52
C ARG A 384 19.57 17.79 25.64
N ASN A 385 20.21 17.79 26.83
CA ASN A 385 21.26 16.82 27.11
C ASN A 385 20.70 15.40 27.15
N VAL A 386 21.28 14.48 26.40
CA VAL A 386 20.91 13.07 26.35
C VAL A 386 22.15 12.17 26.34
N CYS A 387 22.04 11.01 26.95
CA CYS A 387 23.06 9.96 26.85
C CYS A 387 22.88 9.19 25.55
N ILE A 388 23.96 9.00 24.79
CA ILE A 388 23.94 8.30 23.49
C ILE A 388 24.69 6.96 23.53
N GLY A 389 24.02 5.92 23.06
CA GLY A 389 24.56 4.57 22.97
C GLY A 389 25.29 4.27 21.66
N ARG A 390 25.85 3.07 21.54
CA ARG A 390 26.72 2.62 20.43
C ARG A 390 26.09 2.70 19.01
N GLY A 391 24.81 2.96 18.90
CA GLY A 391 24.11 3.13 17.62
C GLY A 391 24.09 4.58 17.12
N LEU A 392 24.55 5.53 17.93
CA LEU A 392 24.49 6.96 17.64
C LEU A 392 25.88 7.61 17.73
N CYS A 393 26.03 8.71 16.98
CA CYS A 393 27.10 9.66 17.08
C CYS A 393 26.49 11.05 17.21
N ALA A 394 26.98 11.90 18.10
CA ALA A 394 26.62 13.31 18.21
C ALA A 394 27.60 14.17 17.43
N LEU A 395 27.07 15.05 16.60
CA LEU A 395 27.77 16.06 15.84
C LEU A 395 27.34 17.43 16.40
N LYS A 396 28.13 18.04 17.27
CA LYS A 396 27.87 19.36 17.82
C LYS A 396 28.51 20.40 16.89
N PRO A 397 27.72 21.27 16.22
CA PRO A 397 28.28 22.31 15.37
C PRO A 397 29.13 23.32 16.18
N THR A 398 30.25 23.72 15.61
CA THR A 398 31.08 24.79 16.19
C THR A 398 30.44 26.16 15.96
N VAL A 399 30.93 27.21 16.67
CA VAL A 399 30.44 28.56 16.47
C VAL A 399 30.71 29.02 15.03
N GLY A 400 29.65 29.44 14.31
CA GLY A 400 29.71 29.80 12.89
C GLY A 400 29.15 28.73 11.96
N VAL A 401 28.63 27.65 12.53
CA VAL A 401 27.84 26.65 11.78
C VAL A 401 26.44 26.62 12.36
N ASP A 402 25.40 26.93 11.53
CA ASP A 402 24.01 26.88 11.93
C ASP A 402 23.56 25.41 12.04
N TYR A 403 23.11 25.00 13.23
CA TYR A 403 22.79 23.58 13.50
C TYR A 403 21.60 23.04 12.66
N LYS A 404 20.66 23.90 12.32
CA LYS A 404 19.54 23.48 11.47
C LYS A 404 19.97 23.37 10.01
N PHE A 405 20.76 24.28 9.50
CA PHE A 405 21.38 24.16 8.19
C PHE A 405 22.20 22.86 8.10
N ALA A 406 23.04 22.62 9.13
CA ALA A 406 23.81 21.37 9.21
C ALA A 406 22.95 20.12 9.24
N PHE A 407 21.82 20.15 9.95
CA PHE A 407 20.85 19.04 9.93
C PHE A 407 20.32 18.76 8.53
N TYR A 408 19.89 19.78 7.80
CA TYR A 408 19.40 19.60 6.42
C TYR A 408 20.49 19.11 5.48
N THR A 409 21.70 19.64 5.61
CA THR A 409 22.85 19.21 4.79
C THR A 409 23.22 17.75 5.06
N LEU A 410 23.28 17.33 6.33
CA LEU A 410 23.64 15.96 6.71
C LEU A 410 22.64 14.90 6.24
N GLN A 411 21.38 15.26 6.01
CA GLN A 411 20.42 14.34 5.39
C GLN A 411 20.86 13.91 3.98
N THR A 412 21.54 14.78 3.24
CA THR A 412 22.03 14.46 1.89
C THR A 412 23.20 13.47 1.90
N HIS A 413 23.92 13.37 3.02
CA HIS A 413 25.03 12.43 3.20
C HIS A 413 24.61 10.97 3.46
N LYS A 414 23.32 10.73 3.72
CA LYS A 414 22.81 9.39 4.05
C LYS A 414 23.24 8.32 3.04
N ALA A 415 23.11 8.60 1.74
CA ALA A 415 23.47 7.65 0.68
C ALA A 415 24.97 7.35 0.66
N ASN A 416 25.82 8.33 0.97
CA ASN A 416 27.26 8.17 1.05
C ASN A 416 27.66 7.34 2.28
N PHE A 417 27.11 7.64 3.44
CA PHE A 417 27.30 6.85 4.65
C PHE A 417 26.83 5.38 4.47
N ASP A 418 25.69 5.15 3.83
CA ASP A 418 25.20 3.79 3.60
C ASP A 418 26.12 2.98 2.65
N LYS A 419 26.73 3.63 1.67
CA LYS A 419 27.74 3.02 0.78
C LYS A 419 29.04 2.66 1.50
N GLN A 420 29.47 3.51 2.44
CA GLN A 420 30.70 3.30 3.21
C GLN A 420 30.50 2.36 4.41
N ALA A 421 29.25 1.99 4.72
CA ALA A 421 28.94 1.12 5.83
C ALA A 421 29.42 -0.32 5.56
N THR A 422 30.10 -0.90 6.54
CA THR A 422 30.63 -2.28 6.48
C THR A 422 29.80 -3.22 7.34
N GLY A 423 29.86 -4.53 7.06
CA GLY A 423 29.15 -5.59 7.76
C GLY A 423 28.06 -6.25 6.92
N THR A 424 28.02 -7.58 6.92
CA THR A 424 27.06 -8.39 6.15
C THR A 424 25.69 -8.47 6.80
N THR A 425 25.63 -8.66 8.12
CA THR A 425 24.38 -8.79 8.88
C THR A 425 23.96 -7.49 9.55
N PHE A 426 24.92 -6.69 10.04
CA PHE A 426 24.69 -5.39 10.68
C PHE A 426 25.63 -4.33 10.11
N LYS A 427 25.15 -3.57 9.15
CA LYS A 427 25.88 -2.44 8.59
C LYS A 427 26.17 -1.40 9.66
N ALA A 428 27.41 -0.90 9.69
CA ALA A 428 27.84 0.17 10.59
C ALA A 428 28.94 1.03 9.97
N ILE A 429 29.05 2.27 10.42
CA ILE A 429 30.17 3.18 10.09
C ILE A 429 30.98 3.50 11.34
N GLY A 430 32.30 3.59 11.15
CA GLY A 430 33.25 3.98 12.22
C GLY A 430 33.42 5.49 12.32
N GLY A 431 33.99 5.94 13.47
CA GLY A 431 34.24 7.35 13.72
C GLY A 431 35.17 8.01 12.69
N ASP A 432 36.10 7.27 12.11
CA ASP A 432 37.04 7.83 11.13
C ASP A 432 36.34 8.14 9.78
N ILE A 433 35.38 7.32 9.38
CA ILE A 433 34.52 7.61 8.21
C ILE A 433 33.77 8.92 8.44
N ILE A 434 33.18 9.08 9.64
CA ILE A 434 32.41 10.28 9.98
C ILE A 434 33.34 11.52 10.02
N ARG A 435 34.49 11.42 10.71
CA ARG A 435 35.43 12.55 10.84
C ARG A 435 35.94 13.05 9.50
N ASN A 436 36.23 12.15 8.57
CA ASN A 436 36.80 12.46 7.26
C ASN A 436 35.75 12.65 6.16
N GLU A 437 34.46 12.55 6.47
CA GLU A 437 33.42 12.87 5.52
C GLU A 437 33.48 14.32 5.11
N LYS A 438 33.40 14.58 3.81
CA LYS A 438 33.47 15.91 3.24
C LYS A 438 32.18 16.69 3.51
N TYR A 439 32.33 17.95 3.90
CA TYR A 439 31.22 18.85 4.21
C TYR A 439 31.38 20.15 3.44
N VAL A 440 30.31 20.63 2.81
CA VAL A 440 30.28 21.90 2.10
C VAL A 440 29.85 22.99 3.06
N LEU A 441 30.70 23.97 3.28
CA LEU A 441 30.52 25.09 4.20
C LEU A 441 30.24 26.38 3.42
N PRO A 442 29.02 26.95 3.50
CA PRO A 442 28.71 28.31 3.02
C PRO A 442 29.15 29.38 4.00
N PRO A 443 29.21 30.66 3.59
CA PRO A 443 29.23 31.83 4.49
C PRO A 443 28.10 31.71 5.54
N TYR A 444 28.40 32.14 6.78
CA TYR A 444 27.46 31.97 7.90
C TYR A 444 26.05 32.59 7.64
N GLN A 445 26.02 33.79 7.09
CA GLN A 445 24.76 34.47 6.77
C GLN A 445 23.99 33.74 5.66
N GLU A 446 24.69 33.14 4.72
CA GLU A 446 24.07 32.33 3.66
C GLU A 446 23.49 31.01 4.22
N GLN A 447 24.16 30.38 5.20
CA GLN A 447 23.58 29.21 5.90
C GLN A 447 22.21 29.54 6.48
N ILE A 448 22.05 30.71 7.09
CA ILE A 448 20.78 31.17 7.66
C ILE A 448 19.74 31.38 6.58
N ARG A 449 20.08 32.10 5.48
CA ARG A 449 19.15 32.29 4.34
C ARG A 449 18.71 30.99 3.70
N ILE A 450 19.64 30.06 3.52
CA ILE A 450 19.33 28.70 2.97
C ILE A 450 18.38 27.96 3.91
N ARG A 451 18.66 27.92 5.21
CA ARG A 451 17.80 27.28 6.22
C ARG A 451 16.39 27.86 6.18
N GLU A 452 16.24 29.17 6.23
CA GLU A 452 14.93 29.83 6.21
C GLU A 452 14.15 29.50 4.94
N LYS A 453 14.84 29.46 3.80
CA LYS A 453 14.21 29.09 2.52
C LYS A 453 13.78 27.62 2.49
N ILE A 454 14.59 26.70 3.04
CA ILE A 454 14.22 25.28 3.18
C ILE A 454 13.00 25.16 4.08
N GLU A 455 13.03 25.76 5.28
CA GLU A 455 11.93 25.68 6.26
C GLU A 455 10.61 26.21 5.65
N TYR A 456 10.65 27.33 4.95
CA TYR A 456 9.49 27.89 4.27
C TYR A 456 8.91 26.94 3.21
N ILE A 457 9.77 26.37 2.33
CA ILE A 457 9.31 25.44 1.30
C ILE A 457 8.76 24.16 1.91
N LEU A 458 9.43 23.59 2.92
CA LEU A 458 8.98 22.39 3.61
C LEU A 458 7.64 22.61 4.32
N GLN A 459 7.41 23.78 4.91
CA GLN A 459 6.14 24.14 5.54
C GLN A 459 5.00 24.12 4.51
N LEU A 460 5.21 24.72 3.33
CA LEU A 460 4.21 24.68 2.24
C LEU A 460 3.91 23.26 1.77
N LEU A 461 4.95 22.44 1.55
CA LEU A 461 4.80 21.06 1.12
C LEU A 461 4.11 20.18 2.18
N ASN A 462 4.38 20.45 3.47
CA ASN A 462 3.70 19.75 4.56
C ASN A 462 2.22 20.15 4.67
N ALA A 463 1.88 21.43 4.46
CA ALA A 463 0.49 21.88 4.41
C ALA A 463 -0.29 21.16 3.31
N ILE A 464 0.27 21.06 2.10
CA ILE A 464 -0.34 20.29 1.00
C ILE A 464 -0.52 18.82 1.39
N THR A 465 0.49 18.22 2.05
CA THR A 465 0.42 16.82 2.48
C THR A 465 -0.67 16.58 3.51
N ALA A 466 -0.94 17.53 4.41
CA ALA A 466 -1.96 17.42 5.44
C ALA A 466 -3.41 17.45 4.87
N GLU A 467 -3.61 18.05 3.69
CA GLU A 467 -4.90 18.10 3.00
C GLU A 467 -5.17 16.87 2.11
N LEU A 468 -4.13 16.07 1.84
CA LEU A 468 -4.23 14.82 1.05
C LEU A 468 -4.72 13.63 1.90
#